data_00567dccede81055cfd312745769f434
#
_entry.id   00567dccede81055cfd312745769f434
#
_cell.length_a   1.000
_cell.length_b   1.000
_cell.length_c   1.000
_cell.angle_alpha   90.00
_cell.angle_beta   90.00
_cell.angle_gamma   90.00
#
_symmetry.space_group_name_H-M   'P 1'
#
loop_
_entity.id
_entity.type
_entity.pdbx_description
1 polymer ?
#
loop_
_entity_poly.entity_id
_entity_poly.type
_entity_poly.pdbx_seq_one_letter_code
_entity_poly.pdbx_strand_id
1 'polypeptide(L)'
;MVEYMAESYVIGVDFGSDSVRALVVNTETGENIGQGVAYYSRWKAGLYQHPELSIFRQHPLDYLESLEACIKKALTDITEKQKNHIIGIGVDTTGSTPVPVDKDGTPLALLDEFSENENAMFFLWKDHAAAAEADEINRLFRNNSENDYTKYQGDYSAEGYWAKILYAVRNDASVREAAYTWEEHCDWITGVLCGETRPDKIYHSACAAGHKALWHSEWDGLPAASVLEKLDPYLVLVRERYGKAPQPSTEKVGTLSKEWAEKLGLKESIVISGSSFDAHAGAVGAGIAEKTFVCTMGTSCVDMFVEKAENLKGKNIQSYCGQAENSILPGYVGVETGQAAFGDIFAWFKRLLEWPLNQLSQIGESDISEELYIKVKDQILLMLQEEAERLPDEPFPVALDWFNGRRYPNTDDAQKSAIVGLSLGMDAPYLYRSLVFGAVCGLYRLIEGFEKQQINIEKIIAVGGISKKSPYVMQMLSDLSNREICILDSDQTCAQGAAMYAAVAAGIYENLETAAGHMAAKCIKTYKPNSEKKEWYRKHYQEYLNLAEAVNTLNVFE
;
A
#
# COMPACT_ATOMS: atom_id res chain seq x y z
N MET A 1 28.98 10.98 32.20
CA MET A 1 28.55 12.20 31.50
C MET A 1 27.65 11.71 30.37
N VAL A 2 26.35 11.94 30.48
CA VAL A 2 25.45 11.72 29.34
C VAL A 2 25.77 12.86 28.40
N GLU A 3 26.47 12.59 27.30
CA GLU A 3 26.54 13.55 26.20
C GLU A 3 25.09 13.81 25.77
N TYR A 4 24.63 15.02 25.94
CA TYR A 4 23.40 15.48 25.32
C TYR A 4 23.62 15.37 23.82
N MET A 5 23.13 14.30 23.19
CA MET A 5 23.03 14.25 21.75
C MET A 5 22.23 15.46 21.31
N ALA A 6 22.77 16.29 20.43
CA ALA A 6 22.06 17.44 19.92
C ALA A 6 20.76 16.94 19.26
N GLU A 7 19.61 17.55 19.55
CA GLU A 7 18.34 17.26 18.88
C GLU A 7 18.58 17.16 17.38
N SER A 8 18.20 16.05 16.77
CA SER A 8 18.29 15.83 15.34
C SER A 8 16.92 15.54 14.73
N TYR A 9 16.77 15.90 13.48
CA TYR A 9 15.52 15.81 12.74
C TYR A 9 15.75 15.15 11.40
N VAL A 10 14.71 14.49 10.91
CA VAL A 10 14.68 13.90 9.56
C VAL A 10 13.39 14.27 8.86
N ILE A 11 13.41 14.26 7.54
CA ILE A 11 12.21 14.47 6.72
C ILE A 11 11.77 13.15 6.13
N GLY A 12 10.51 12.78 6.32
CA GLY A 12 9.85 11.71 5.60
C GLY A 12 8.90 12.29 4.55
N VAL A 13 8.95 11.76 3.34
CA VAL A 13 8.15 12.22 2.19
C VAL A 13 7.37 11.05 1.63
N ASP A 14 6.03 11.19 1.60
CA ASP A 14 5.07 10.20 1.08
C ASP A 14 4.40 10.74 -0.19
N PHE A 15 4.67 10.09 -1.33
CA PHE A 15 4.02 10.36 -2.61
C PHE A 15 2.80 9.46 -2.79
N GLY A 16 1.63 9.97 -2.41
CA GLY A 16 0.35 9.30 -2.64
C GLY A 16 -0.18 9.46 -4.07
N SER A 17 -1.42 9.01 -4.32
CA SER A 17 -2.03 9.04 -5.65
C SER A 17 -2.39 10.44 -6.17
N ASP A 18 -2.63 11.42 -5.30
CA ASP A 18 -3.11 12.76 -5.66
C ASP A 18 -2.27 13.90 -5.10
N SER A 19 -1.39 13.60 -4.17
CA SER A 19 -0.61 14.58 -3.41
C SER A 19 0.64 13.97 -2.81
N VAL A 20 1.61 14.82 -2.51
CA VAL A 20 2.78 14.48 -1.71
C VAL A 20 2.66 15.10 -0.32
N ARG A 21 3.11 14.37 0.70
CA ARG A 21 3.14 14.79 2.10
C ARG A 21 4.57 14.75 2.60
N ALA A 22 4.94 15.72 3.43
CA ALA A 22 6.23 15.74 4.11
C ALA A 22 6.05 15.98 5.60
N LEU A 23 6.79 15.24 6.42
CA LEU A 23 6.87 15.41 7.86
C LEU A 23 8.31 15.74 8.25
N VAL A 24 8.49 16.69 9.16
CA VAL A 24 9.76 16.91 9.87
C VAL A 24 9.64 16.26 11.25
N VAL A 25 10.39 15.19 11.47
CA VAL A 25 10.26 14.31 12.63
C VAL A 25 11.48 14.42 13.53
N ASN A 26 11.25 14.61 14.83
CA ASN A 26 12.28 14.53 15.85
C ASN A 26 12.73 13.07 16.01
N THR A 27 14.01 12.80 15.86
CA THR A 27 14.51 11.41 15.88
C THR A 27 14.42 10.77 17.26
N GLU A 28 14.46 11.54 18.35
CA GLU A 28 14.44 11.01 19.72
C GLU A 28 13.02 10.68 20.21
N THR A 29 12.03 11.52 19.83
CA THR A 29 10.66 11.44 20.37
C THR A 29 9.63 10.91 19.37
N GLY A 30 9.98 10.87 18.08
CA GLY A 30 9.05 10.58 16.99
C GLY A 30 8.01 11.69 16.73
N GLU A 31 8.13 12.84 17.42
CA GLU A 31 7.20 13.94 17.28
C GLU A 31 7.34 14.62 15.93
N ASN A 32 6.20 14.84 15.28
CA ASN A 32 6.12 15.64 14.05
C ASN A 32 6.11 17.13 14.43
N ILE A 33 7.17 17.84 14.06
CA ILE A 33 7.34 19.27 14.35
C ILE A 33 7.06 20.20 13.17
N GLY A 34 6.84 19.64 11.99
CA GLY A 34 6.49 20.38 10.79
C GLY A 34 5.89 19.47 9.73
N GLN A 35 4.86 19.97 9.04
CA GLN A 35 4.18 19.18 8.02
C GLN A 35 3.80 20.00 6.80
N GLY A 36 3.81 19.35 5.64
CA GLY A 36 3.38 19.94 4.38
C GLY A 36 2.59 18.96 3.55
N VAL A 37 1.67 19.49 2.75
CA VAL A 37 0.94 18.74 1.71
C VAL A 37 0.88 19.60 0.47
N ALA A 38 1.17 19.01 -0.68
CA ALA A 38 1.02 19.63 -1.99
C ALA A 38 0.32 18.66 -2.95
N TYR A 39 -0.72 19.15 -3.64
CA TYR A 39 -1.48 18.38 -4.60
C TYR A 39 -0.84 18.47 -5.99
N TYR A 40 -0.90 17.40 -6.76
CA TYR A 40 -0.46 17.37 -8.15
C TYR A 40 -1.40 18.20 -9.00
N SER A 41 -0.88 19.27 -9.60
CA SER A 41 -1.72 20.28 -10.27
C SER A 41 -2.40 19.75 -11.53
N ARG A 42 -1.67 18.97 -12.35
CA ARG A 42 -2.18 18.37 -13.59
C ARG A 42 -3.19 17.27 -13.30
N TRP A 43 -2.85 16.42 -12.33
CA TRP A 43 -3.75 15.37 -11.86
C TRP A 43 -5.07 15.94 -11.32
N LYS A 44 -5.01 16.99 -10.50
CA LYS A 44 -6.19 17.68 -9.95
C LYS A 44 -7.05 18.32 -11.05
N ALA A 45 -6.45 18.73 -12.15
CA ALA A 45 -7.15 19.25 -13.32
C ALA A 45 -7.79 18.13 -14.18
N GLY A 46 -7.63 16.85 -13.81
CA GLY A 46 -8.15 15.70 -14.54
C GLY A 46 -7.38 15.35 -15.81
N LEU A 47 -6.15 15.86 -15.95
CA LEU A 47 -5.31 15.57 -17.11
C LEU A 47 -4.73 14.15 -17.03
N TYR A 48 -4.60 13.51 -18.20
CA TYR A 48 -3.99 12.19 -18.37
C TYR A 48 -4.68 11.06 -17.59
N GLN A 49 -6.00 11.19 -17.41
CA GLN A 49 -6.85 10.22 -16.72
C GLN A 49 -8.03 9.82 -17.62
N HIS A 50 -8.13 8.53 -17.93
CA HIS A 50 -9.21 7.94 -18.72
C HIS A 50 -9.82 6.76 -17.94
N PRO A 51 -10.67 7.02 -16.95
CA PRO A 51 -11.22 5.98 -16.06
C PRO A 51 -11.96 4.86 -16.79
N GLU A 52 -12.64 5.22 -17.92
CA GLU A 52 -13.36 4.27 -18.76
C GLU A 52 -12.45 3.26 -19.47
N LEU A 53 -11.16 3.60 -19.64
CA LEU A 53 -10.12 2.75 -20.22
C LEU A 53 -9.16 2.20 -19.17
N SER A 54 -9.39 2.53 -17.90
CA SER A 54 -8.49 2.21 -16.78
C SER A 54 -7.05 2.72 -17.00
N ILE A 55 -6.90 3.87 -17.70
CA ILE A 55 -5.63 4.55 -17.97
C ILE A 55 -5.46 5.69 -16.97
N PHE A 56 -4.32 5.70 -16.30
CA PHE A 56 -3.98 6.72 -15.30
C PHE A 56 -2.49 7.04 -15.38
N ARG A 57 -2.17 8.23 -15.93
CA ARG A 57 -0.79 8.70 -16.09
C ARG A 57 -0.53 9.94 -15.25
N GLN A 58 0.70 10.08 -14.77
CA GLN A 58 1.12 11.26 -14.01
C GLN A 58 2.37 11.87 -14.61
N HIS A 59 2.31 13.18 -14.86
CA HIS A 59 3.41 13.89 -15.47
C HIS A 59 4.55 14.10 -14.45
N PRO A 60 5.84 13.88 -14.80
CA PRO A 60 6.97 14.02 -13.88
C PRO A 60 7.05 15.39 -13.17
N LEU A 61 6.62 16.47 -13.84
CA LEU A 61 6.59 17.81 -13.23
C LEU A 61 5.63 17.89 -12.02
N ASP A 62 4.55 17.12 -12.00
CA ASP A 62 3.66 17.10 -10.83
C ASP A 62 4.41 16.65 -9.58
N TYR A 63 5.30 15.67 -9.72
CA TYR A 63 6.13 15.19 -8.62
C TYR A 63 7.20 16.19 -8.20
N LEU A 64 7.94 16.77 -9.16
CA LEU A 64 9.03 17.71 -8.87
C LEU A 64 8.51 19.01 -8.22
N GLU A 65 7.47 19.62 -8.80
CA GLU A 65 6.85 20.84 -8.31
C GLU A 65 6.23 20.65 -6.91
N SER A 66 5.52 19.53 -6.73
CA SER A 66 4.86 19.23 -5.46
C SER A 66 5.83 18.82 -4.37
N LEU A 67 6.93 18.11 -4.69
CA LEU A 67 8.00 17.81 -3.73
C LEU A 67 8.61 19.07 -3.14
N GLU A 68 8.98 20.02 -4.01
CA GLU A 68 9.53 21.31 -3.58
C GLU A 68 8.54 22.07 -2.68
N ALA A 69 7.29 22.21 -3.14
CA ALA A 69 6.25 22.94 -2.42
C ALA A 69 5.94 22.29 -1.06
N CYS A 70 5.85 20.95 -1.04
CA CYS A 70 5.52 20.17 0.15
C CYS A 70 6.59 20.31 1.24
N ILE A 71 7.87 20.09 0.90
CA ILE A 71 8.97 20.22 1.87
C ILE A 71 9.09 21.66 2.34
N LYS A 72 9.05 22.67 1.44
CA LYS A 72 9.07 24.08 1.84
C LYS A 72 7.97 24.41 2.85
N LYS A 73 6.76 23.88 2.64
CA LYS A 73 5.65 24.06 3.56
C LYS A 73 5.93 23.39 4.92
N ALA A 74 6.45 22.18 4.95
CA ALA A 74 6.82 21.51 6.20
C ALA A 74 7.90 22.27 6.98
N LEU A 75 8.76 23.01 6.30
CA LEU A 75 9.82 23.81 6.92
C LEU A 75 9.33 25.17 7.45
N THR A 76 8.10 25.62 7.15
CA THR A 76 7.58 26.91 7.63
C THR A 76 7.32 26.94 9.14
N ASP A 77 7.00 25.79 9.72
CA ASP A 77 6.59 25.68 11.13
C ASP A 77 7.78 25.45 12.07
N ILE A 78 8.99 25.30 11.53
CA ILE A 78 10.20 25.00 12.31
C ILE A 78 11.17 26.19 12.34
N THR A 79 11.95 26.28 13.42
CA THR A 79 12.96 27.31 13.60
C THR A 79 14.20 27.06 12.76
N GLU A 80 14.98 28.10 12.45
CA GLU A 80 16.27 27.95 11.75
C GLU A 80 17.25 27.05 12.50
N LYS A 81 17.18 27.00 13.85
CA LYS A 81 17.96 26.06 14.65
C LYS A 81 17.58 24.62 14.32
N GLN A 82 16.29 24.27 14.32
CA GLN A 82 15.79 22.94 13.99
C GLN A 82 16.13 22.54 12.54
N LYS A 83 15.91 23.47 11.59
CA LYS A 83 16.25 23.28 10.18
C LYS A 83 17.73 22.94 9.98
N ASN A 84 18.62 23.61 10.73
CA ASN A 84 20.07 23.32 10.70
C ASN A 84 20.46 21.96 11.27
N HIS A 85 19.57 21.29 11.99
CA HIS A 85 19.74 19.95 12.57
C HIS A 85 18.98 18.86 11.81
N ILE A 86 18.44 19.15 10.62
CA ILE A 86 17.93 18.15 9.71
C ILE A 86 19.13 17.39 9.12
N ILE A 87 19.13 16.06 9.25
CA ILE A 87 20.27 15.22 8.90
C ILE A 87 19.95 14.18 7.83
N GLY A 88 18.67 13.92 7.54
CA GLY A 88 18.28 12.91 6.57
C GLY A 88 16.93 13.21 5.92
N ILE A 89 16.73 12.69 4.70
CA ILE A 89 15.46 12.66 3.97
C ILE A 89 15.23 11.23 3.49
N GLY A 90 14.03 10.70 3.74
CA GLY A 90 13.58 9.42 3.22
C GLY A 90 12.29 9.61 2.42
N VAL A 91 12.06 8.69 1.48
CA VAL A 91 10.94 8.78 0.53
C VAL A 91 10.20 7.46 0.46
N ASP A 92 8.89 7.52 0.32
CA ASP A 92 8.06 6.44 -0.16
C ASP A 92 7.11 6.93 -1.27
N THR A 93 6.63 5.98 -2.09
CA THR A 93 5.75 6.31 -3.21
C THR A 93 4.71 5.22 -3.43
N THR A 94 3.65 5.54 -4.17
CA THR A 94 2.80 4.50 -4.73
C THR A 94 3.61 3.57 -5.64
N GLY A 95 3.18 2.32 -5.81
CA GLY A 95 3.88 1.36 -6.64
C GLY A 95 3.03 0.17 -7.12
N SER A 96 3.29 -0.39 -8.32
CA SER A 96 4.34 0.01 -9.29
C SER A 96 3.92 1.27 -10.05
N THR A 97 4.82 2.23 -10.14
CA THR A 97 4.59 3.49 -10.87
C THR A 97 5.82 3.79 -11.74
N PRO A 98 6.09 2.96 -12.79
CA PRO A 98 7.26 3.09 -13.63
C PRO A 98 7.12 4.19 -14.67
N VAL A 99 8.28 4.71 -15.13
CA VAL A 99 8.41 5.74 -16.18
C VAL A 99 9.51 5.37 -17.17
N PRO A 100 9.30 5.60 -18.49
CA PRO A 100 10.37 5.48 -19.48
C PRO A 100 11.37 6.63 -19.34
N VAL A 101 12.66 6.31 -19.33
CA VAL A 101 13.75 7.28 -19.21
C VAL A 101 14.74 7.16 -20.35
N ASP A 102 15.42 8.26 -20.65
CA ASP A 102 16.56 8.28 -21.56
C ASP A 102 17.84 7.71 -20.90
N LYS A 103 18.95 7.72 -21.61
CA LYS A 103 20.26 7.22 -21.10
C LYS A 103 20.82 8.00 -19.90
N ASP A 104 20.36 9.22 -19.69
CA ASP A 104 20.78 10.09 -18.60
C ASP A 104 19.80 9.99 -17.39
N GLY A 105 18.73 9.16 -17.52
CA GLY A 105 17.73 8.93 -16.49
C GLY A 105 16.65 10.02 -16.44
N THR A 106 16.51 10.79 -17.53
CA THR A 106 15.45 11.80 -17.67
C THR A 106 14.17 11.13 -18.15
N PRO A 107 13.05 11.23 -17.43
CA PRO A 107 11.74 10.80 -17.92
C PRO A 107 11.42 11.43 -19.26
N LEU A 108 11.00 10.64 -20.24
CA LEU A 108 10.77 11.12 -21.60
C LEU A 108 9.78 12.29 -21.64
N ALA A 109 8.74 12.29 -20.80
CA ALA A 109 7.77 13.39 -20.73
C ALA A 109 8.36 14.74 -20.26
N LEU A 110 9.61 14.81 -19.81
CA LEU A 110 10.34 16.05 -19.55
C LEU A 110 11.02 16.61 -20.81
N LEU A 111 11.06 15.85 -21.91
CA LEU A 111 11.57 16.29 -23.20
C LEU A 111 10.44 16.92 -24.00
N ASP A 112 10.70 18.05 -24.67
CA ASP A 112 9.67 18.82 -25.39
C ASP A 112 8.84 17.98 -26.36
N GLU A 113 9.47 17.03 -27.07
CA GLU A 113 8.82 16.16 -28.05
C GLU A 113 7.87 15.10 -27.44
N PHE A 114 7.99 14.81 -26.15
CA PHE A 114 7.19 13.83 -25.43
C PHE A 114 6.31 14.43 -24.33
N SER A 115 6.34 15.75 -24.13
CA SER A 115 5.68 16.41 -22.99
C SER A 115 4.18 16.14 -22.85
N GLU A 116 3.50 15.88 -23.96
CA GLU A 116 2.07 15.55 -23.99
C GLU A 116 1.80 14.05 -24.27
N ASN A 117 2.86 13.24 -24.42
CA ASN A 117 2.70 11.82 -24.68
C ASN A 117 2.47 11.06 -23.37
N GLU A 118 1.25 10.56 -23.17
CA GLU A 118 0.86 9.83 -21.94
C GLU A 118 1.67 8.55 -21.73
N ASN A 119 2.16 7.90 -22.79
CA ASN A 119 3.01 6.71 -22.66
C ASN A 119 4.47 7.05 -22.29
N ALA A 120 4.84 8.32 -22.31
CA ALA A 120 6.12 8.83 -21.84
C ALA A 120 6.09 9.28 -20.35
N MET A 121 4.92 9.25 -19.71
CA MET A 121 4.68 9.64 -18.32
C MET A 121 4.77 8.45 -17.37
N PHE A 122 4.64 8.72 -16.06
CA PHE A 122 4.52 7.68 -15.04
C PHE A 122 3.19 6.91 -15.19
N PHE A 123 3.26 5.60 -15.20
CA PHE A 123 2.11 4.69 -15.17
C PHE A 123 1.70 4.47 -13.71
N LEU A 124 0.67 5.16 -13.22
CA LEU A 124 0.25 5.07 -11.82
C LEU A 124 -0.09 3.62 -11.42
N TRP A 125 0.07 3.27 -10.14
CA TRP A 125 -0.22 1.92 -9.61
C TRP A 125 -1.57 1.35 -10.07
N LYS A 126 -2.63 2.15 -10.07
CA LYS A 126 -4.00 1.76 -10.47
C LYS A 126 -4.26 1.78 -11.99
N ASP A 127 -3.21 1.97 -12.81
CA ASP A 127 -3.34 1.85 -14.25
C ASP A 127 -3.44 0.38 -14.66
N HIS A 128 -4.55 0.00 -15.27
CA HIS A 128 -4.83 -1.37 -15.67
C HIS A 128 -4.92 -1.55 -17.19
N ALA A 129 -4.39 -0.62 -17.98
CA ALA A 129 -4.35 -0.74 -19.43
C ALA A 129 -3.61 -2.00 -19.91
N ALA A 130 -2.67 -2.51 -19.10
CA ALA A 130 -1.81 -3.66 -19.41
C ALA A 130 -2.41 -5.02 -19.02
N ALA A 131 -3.74 -5.16 -18.90
CA ALA A 131 -4.37 -6.41 -18.45
C ALA A 131 -4.08 -7.60 -19.39
N ALA A 132 -4.11 -7.38 -20.70
CA ALA A 132 -3.82 -8.42 -21.69
C ALA A 132 -2.35 -8.88 -21.65
N GLU A 133 -1.42 -7.95 -21.42
CA GLU A 133 0.00 -8.22 -21.25
C GLU A 133 0.27 -9.01 -19.97
N ALA A 134 -0.42 -8.68 -18.89
CA ALA A 134 -0.33 -9.42 -17.63
C ALA A 134 -0.78 -10.88 -17.79
N ASP A 135 -1.87 -11.13 -18.51
CA ASP A 135 -2.34 -12.49 -18.82
C ASP A 135 -1.33 -13.28 -19.67
N GLU A 136 -0.67 -12.64 -20.61
CA GLU A 136 0.38 -13.24 -21.42
C GLU A 136 1.60 -13.60 -20.57
N ILE A 137 2.03 -12.69 -19.71
CA ILE A 137 3.13 -12.89 -18.75
C ILE A 137 2.81 -14.08 -17.84
N ASN A 138 1.62 -14.17 -17.26
CA ASN A 138 1.21 -15.24 -16.37
C ASN A 138 1.30 -16.60 -17.05
N ARG A 139 0.81 -16.71 -18.29
CA ARG A 139 0.88 -17.97 -19.04
C ARG A 139 2.30 -18.43 -19.27
N LEU A 140 3.23 -17.50 -19.52
CA LEU A 140 4.63 -17.81 -19.78
C LEU A 140 5.39 -18.11 -18.50
N PHE A 141 5.19 -17.33 -17.44
CA PHE A 141 5.95 -17.43 -16.19
C PHE A 141 5.58 -18.69 -15.39
N ARG A 142 4.31 -19.03 -15.34
CA ARG A 142 3.81 -20.24 -14.65
C ARG A 142 4.24 -21.54 -15.31
N ASN A 143 4.39 -21.55 -16.63
CA ASN A 143 4.76 -22.72 -17.41
C ASN A 143 6.25 -22.75 -17.79
N ASN A 144 7.08 -21.94 -17.14
CA ASN A 144 8.52 -21.94 -17.39
C ASN A 144 9.17 -23.19 -16.75
N SER A 145 9.98 -23.91 -17.54
CA SER A 145 10.64 -25.14 -17.09
C SER A 145 11.80 -24.92 -16.11
N GLU A 146 12.34 -23.70 -16.04
CA GLU A 146 13.50 -23.38 -15.19
C GLU A 146 13.06 -22.84 -13.82
N ASN A 147 12.13 -21.85 -13.82
CA ASN A 147 11.66 -21.20 -12.61
C ASN A 147 10.16 -20.84 -12.74
N ASP A 148 9.42 -21.00 -11.68
CA ASP A 148 8.07 -20.43 -11.55
C ASP A 148 8.19 -19.00 -11.00
N TYR A 149 8.17 -17.98 -11.88
CA TYR A 149 8.28 -16.59 -11.47
C TYR A 149 7.02 -16.06 -10.75
N THR A 150 5.94 -16.84 -10.74
CA THR A 150 4.72 -16.49 -9.98
C THR A 150 4.77 -16.99 -8.53
N LYS A 151 5.78 -17.77 -8.16
CA LYS A 151 5.91 -18.46 -6.87
C LYS A 151 5.72 -17.55 -5.65
N TYR A 152 6.25 -16.33 -5.69
CA TYR A 152 6.28 -15.41 -4.56
C TYR A 152 5.25 -14.28 -4.68
N GLN A 153 4.91 -13.87 -5.91
CA GLN A 153 3.98 -12.77 -6.15
C GLN A 153 2.58 -13.22 -6.56
N GLY A 154 2.38 -14.53 -6.81
CA GLY A 154 1.13 -15.03 -7.37
C GLY A 154 0.94 -14.58 -8.82
N ASP A 155 -0.32 -14.43 -9.24
CA ASP A 155 -0.64 -13.96 -10.58
C ASP A 155 -0.18 -12.51 -10.78
N TYR A 156 0.57 -12.30 -11.83
CA TYR A 156 1.08 -11.01 -12.20
C TYR A 156 -0.06 -10.13 -12.71
N SER A 157 -0.26 -8.98 -12.10
CA SER A 157 -1.38 -8.09 -12.43
C SER A 157 -0.98 -7.03 -13.47
N ALA A 158 -1.99 -6.34 -14.01
CA ALA A 158 -1.79 -5.17 -14.86
C ALA A 158 -1.00 -4.04 -14.16
N GLU A 159 -0.95 -4.03 -12.83
CA GLU A 159 -0.16 -3.09 -12.03
C GLU A 159 1.34 -3.37 -12.10
N GLY A 160 1.76 -4.55 -12.59
CA GLY A 160 3.14 -4.99 -12.58
C GLY A 160 4.05 -4.23 -13.54
N TYR A 161 5.32 -4.08 -13.15
CA TYR A 161 6.38 -3.40 -13.90
C TYR A 161 6.50 -3.88 -15.35
N TRP A 162 6.65 -5.20 -15.56
CA TRP A 162 6.83 -5.78 -16.89
C TRP A 162 5.59 -5.66 -17.77
N ALA A 163 4.38 -5.74 -17.20
CA ALA A 163 3.13 -5.61 -17.94
C ALA A 163 2.98 -4.19 -18.50
N LYS A 164 3.22 -3.17 -17.69
CA LYS A 164 3.15 -1.76 -18.08
C LYS A 164 4.17 -1.41 -19.18
N ILE A 165 5.40 -1.91 -19.04
CA ILE A 165 6.44 -1.72 -20.07
C ILE A 165 6.02 -2.38 -21.37
N LEU A 166 5.58 -3.63 -21.32
CA LEU A 166 5.16 -4.39 -22.50
C LEU A 166 4.00 -3.70 -23.24
N TYR A 167 3.01 -3.22 -22.48
CA TYR A 167 1.91 -2.43 -23.03
C TYR A 167 2.42 -1.16 -23.74
N ALA A 168 3.24 -0.37 -23.07
CA ALA A 168 3.73 0.89 -23.62
C ALA A 168 4.51 0.69 -24.92
N VAL A 169 5.47 -0.24 -24.94
CA VAL A 169 6.33 -0.45 -26.12
C VAL A 169 5.63 -1.14 -27.29
N ARG A 170 4.50 -1.81 -27.04
CA ARG A 170 3.64 -2.37 -28.10
C ARG A 170 2.71 -1.34 -28.72
N ASN A 171 2.28 -0.36 -27.92
CA ASN A 171 1.29 0.62 -28.35
C ASN A 171 1.89 1.96 -28.77
N ASP A 172 3.18 2.22 -28.47
CA ASP A 172 3.85 3.47 -28.81
C ASP A 172 5.27 3.23 -29.33
N ALA A 173 5.41 3.32 -30.68
CA ALA A 173 6.70 3.11 -31.33
C ALA A 173 7.71 4.22 -31.00
N SER A 174 7.26 5.45 -30.75
CA SER A 174 8.14 6.57 -30.42
C SER A 174 8.75 6.42 -29.03
N VAL A 175 7.95 6.01 -28.05
CA VAL A 175 8.43 5.67 -26.69
C VAL A 175 9.35 4.46 -26.74
N ARG A 176 9.00 3.41 -27.51
CA ARG A 176 9.86 2.23 -27.70
C ARG A 176 11.25 2.58 -28.23
N GLU A 177 11.33 3.51 -29.17
CA GLU A 177 12.60 3.92 -29.79
C GLU A 177 13.43 4.82 -28.87
N ALA A 178 12.77 5.76 -28.16
CA ALA A 178 13.43 6.78 -27.36
C ALA A 178 13.81 6.30 -25.96
N ALA A 179 13.02 5.41 -25.36
CA ALA A 179 13.28 4.95 -23.99
C ALA A 179 14.52 4.07 -23.93
N TYR A 180 15.52 4.51 -23.14
CA TYR A 180 16.69 3.70 -22.84
C TYR A 180 16.33 2.56 -21.89
N THR A 181 15.64 2.85 -20.79
CA THR A 181 15.12 1.89 -19.81
C THR A 181 13.90 2.45 -19.10
N TRP A 182 13.47 1.79 -18.03
CA TRP A 182 12.34 2.18 -17.20
C TRP A 182 12.74 2.18 -15.72
N GLU A 183 12.30 3.21 -14.99
CA GLU A 183 12.60 3.37 -13.57
C GLU A 183 11.30 3.44 -12.76
N GLU A 184 11.31 2.82 -11.58
CA GLU A 184 10.22 3.01 -10.62
C GLU A 184 10.26 4.41 -10.02
N HIS A 185 9.09 4.96 -9.68
CA HIS A 185 8.98 6.31 -9.12
C HIS A 185 9.82 6.47 -7.84
N CYS A 186 9.77 5.48 -6.95
CA CYS A 186 10.55 5.53 -5.70
C CYS A 186 12.07 5.57 -5.94
N ASP A 187 12.56 4.89 -6.96
CA ASP A 187 13.97 4.87 -7.32
C ASP A 187 14.37 6.20 -7.98
N TRP A 188 13.57 6.65 -8.96
CA TRP A 188 13.84 7.86 -9.71
C TRP A 188 13.83 9.11 -8.81
N ILE A 189 12.82 9.29 -7.94
CA ILE A 189 12.73 10.48 -7.09
C ILE A 189 13.84 10.52 -6.02
N THR A 190 14.27 9.35 -5.55
CA THR A 190 15.44 9.22 -4.66
C THR A 190 16.72 9.66 -5.40
N GLY A 191 16.87 9.22 -6.66
CA GLY A 191 17.96 9.64 -7.54
C GLY A 191 17.95 11.15 -7.82
N VAL A 192 16.78 11.73 -8.06
CA VAL A 192 16.59 13.20 -8.23
C VAL A 192 17.09 13.97 -7.02
N LEU A 193 16.74 13.55 -5.81
CA LEU A 193 17.24 14.21 -4.59
C LEU A 193 18.77 14.13 -4.46
N CYS A 194 19.36 13.02 -4.88
CA CYS A 194 20.83 12.83 -4.88
C CYS A 194 21.54 13.52 -6.06
N GLY A 195 20.81 13.90 -7.12
CA GLY A 195 21.38 14.38 -8.38
C GLY A 195 22.04 13.29 -9.22
N GLU A 196 21.62 12.03 -9.06
CA GLU A 196 22.12 10.88 -9.84
C GLU A 196 20.94 9.99 -10.28
N THR A 197 20.46 10.21 -11.51
CA THR A 197 19.33 9.48 -12.09
C THR A 197 19.73 8.48 -13.19
N ARG A 198 21.04 8.41 -13.54
CA ARG A 198 21.49 7.53 -14.61
C ARG A 198 21.25 6.06 -14.30
N PRO A 199 20.67 5.29 -15.23
CA PRO A 199 20.27 3.90 -15.00
C PRO A 199 21.40 2.97 -14.52
N ASP A 200 22.64 3.21 -14.91
CA ASP A 200 23.80 2.43 -14.45
C ASP A 200 24.25 2.73 -13.01
N LYS A 201 23.71 3.79 -12.40
CA LYS A 201 24.11 4.28 -11.09
C LYS A 201 22.99 4.45 -10.07
N ILE A 202 21.78 4.60 -10.55
CA ILE A 202 20.62 4.81 -9.70
C ILE A 202 20.48 3.70 -8.66
N TYR A 203 19.92 4.04 -7.52
CA TYR A 203 19.52 3.09 -6.48
C TYR A 203 18.24 2.38 -6.92
N HIS A 204 18.15 1.08 -6.65
CA HIS A 204 16.92 0.31 -6.82
C HIS A 204 16.41 -0.20 -5.47
N SER A 205 15.14 0.05 -5.19
CA SER A 205 14.45 -0.40 -4.00
C SER A 205 14.23 -1.91 -4.01
N ALA A 206 14.63 -2.60 -2.95
CA ALA A 206 14.32 -4.02 -2.77
C ALA A 206 12.79 -4.27 -2.74
N CYS A 207 12.02 -3.31 -2.26
CA CYS A 207 10.57 -3.36 -2.26
C CYS A 207 10.01 -3.35 -3.70
N ALA A 208 10.37 -2.35 -4.52
CA ALA A 208 9.89 -2.22 -5.89
C ALA A 208 10.36 -3.40 -6.77
N ALA A 209 11.65 -3.72 -6.70
CA ALA A 209 12.24 -4.82 -7.45
C ALA A 209 11.59 -6.17 -7.12
N GLY A 210 11.43 -6.49 -5.85
CA GLY A 210 10.87 -7.77 -5.41
C GLY A 210 9.39 -7.90 -5.72
N HIS A 211 8.58 -6.91 -5.36
CA HIS A 211 7.13 -7.00 -5.51
C HIS A 211 6.65 -6.79 -6.96
N LYS A 212 7.33 -5.97 -7.75
CA LYS A 212 6.80 -5.56 -9.07
C LYS A 212 7.67 -5.96 -10.25
N ALA A 213 9.01 -5.95 -10.12
CA ALA A 213 9.90 -6.43 -11.18
C ALA A 213 10.29 -7.91 -11.05
N LEU A 214 9.77 -8.62 -10.04
CA LEU A 214 10.00 -10.05 -9.79
C LEU A 214 11.48 -10.40 -9.55
N TRP A 215 12.23 -9.47 -8.93
CA TRP A 215 13.59 -9.75 -8.50
C TRP A 215 13.59 -10.70 -7.30
N HIS A 216 14.36 -11.78 -7.37
CA HIS A 216 14.48 -12.72 -6.26
C HIS A 216 15.81 -13.46 -6.29
N SER A 217 16.34 -13.78 -5.10
CA SER A 217 17.62 -14.49 -4.93
C SER A 217 17.59 -15.92 -5.48
N GLU A 218 16.42 -16.58 -5.53
CA GLU A 218 16.28 -17.98 -6.02
C GLU A 218 16.64 -18.13 -7.50
N TRP A 219 16.39 -17.10 -8.32
CA TRP A 219 16.75 -17.09 -9.75
C TRP A 219 17.76 -16.00 -10.12
N ASP A 220 18.53 -15.58 -9.12
CA ASP A 220 19.70 -14.72 -9.28
C ASP A 220 19.39 -13.36 -9.91
N GLY A 221 18.25 -12.77 -9.55
CA GLY A 221 17.87 -11.43 -9.97
C GLY A 221 16.48 -11.34 -10.63
N LEU A 222 16.40 -10.62 -11.74
CA LEU A 222 15.18 -10.46 -12.55
C LEU A 222 14.89 -11.74 -13.36
N PRO A 223 13.65 -11.92 -13.88
CA PRO A 223 13.32 -13.02 -14.77
C PRO A 223 14.33 -13.18 -15.92
N ALA A 224 14.64 -14.41 -16.30
CA ALA A 224 15.68 -14.71 -17.28
C ALA A 224 15.42 -14.04 -18.64
N ALA A 225 16.49 -13.57 -19.30
CA ALA A 225 16.41 -12.92 -20.62
C ALA A 225 15.70 -13.82 -21.65
N SER A 226 15.98 -15.15 -21.63
CA SER A 226 15.35 -16.15 -22.51
C SER A 226 13.83 -16.26 -22.36
N VAL A 227 13.28 -15.84 -21.23
CA VAL A 227 11.84 -15.83 -20.96
C VAL A 227 11.24 -14.50 -21.39
N LEU A 228 11.89 -13.38 -21.02
CA LEU A 228 11.44 -12.03 -21.41
C LEU A 228 11.47 -11.83 -22.93
N GLU A 229 12.46 -12.41 -23.64
CA GLU A 229 12.57 -12.37 -25.11
C GLU A 229 11.35 -12.96 -25.82
N LYS A 230 10.71 -13.99 -25.23
CA LYS A 230 9.49 -14.58 -25.79
C LYS A 230 8.28 -13.65 -25.74
N LEU A 231 8.26 -12.68 -24.82
CA LEU A 231 7.25 -11.64 -24.77
C LEU A 231 7.57 -10.52 -25.74
N ASP A 232 8.76 -9.95 -25.62
CA ASP A 232 9.29 -8.92 -26.51
C ASP A 232 10.81 -8.76 -26.29
N PRO A 233 11.65 -8.73 -27.37
CA PRO A 233 13.10 -8.48 -27.25
C PRO A 233 13.46 -7.18 -26.53
N TYR A 234 12.59 -6.17 -26.52
CA TYR A 234 12.81 -4.92 -25.79
C TYR A 234 12.95 -5.15 -24.28
N LEU A 235 12.21 -6.08 -23.70
CA LEU A 235 12.28 -6.40 -22.27
C LEU A 235 13.64 -6.94 -21.86
N VAL A 236 14.36 -7.59 -22.78
CA VAL A 236 15.76 -8.02 -22.54
C VAL A 236 16.66 -6.82 -22.36
N LEU A 237 16.49 -5.77 -23.18
CA LEU A 237 17.25 -4.53 -23.03
C LEU A 237 16.97 -3.85 -21.68
N VAL A 238 15.71 -3.79 -21.27
CA VAL A 238 15.33 -3.25 -19.94
C VAL A 238 16.00 -4.03 -18.82
N ARG A 239 15.94 -5.38 -18.89
CA ARG A 239 16.61 -6.25 -17.92
C ARG A 239 18.12 -6.01 -17.83
N GLU A 240 18.81 -5.93 -18.96
CA GLU A 240 20.27 -5.70 -19.03
C GLU A 240 20.66 -4.30 -18.53
N ARG A 241 19.77 -3.33 -18.66
CA ARG A 241 19.96 -1.93 -18.25
C ARG A 241 19.43 -1.61 -16.87
N TYR A 242 18.92 -2.60 -16.14
CA TYR A 242 18.42 -2.44 -14.77
C TYR A 242 19.50 -1.97 -13.78
N GLY A 243 20.77 -2.14 -14.13
CA GLY A 243 21.88 -1.57 -13.37
C GLY A 243 22.28 -2.40 -12.15
N LYS A 244 22.10 -1.84 -10.95
CA LYS A 244 22.57 -2.44 -9.69
C LYS A 244 21.55 -3.40 -9.09
N ALA A 245 22.05 -4.31 -8.23
CA ALA A 245 21.16 -5.12 -7.39
C ALA A 245 20.38 -4.23 -6.42
N PRO A 246 19.10 -4.57 -6.18
CA PRO A 246 18.26 -3.80 -5.26
C PRO A 246 18.81 -3.80 -3.83
N GLN A 247 18.55 -2.71 -3.11
CA GLN A 247 19.01 -2.49 -1.75
C GLN A 247 17.83 -2.16 -0.83
N PRO A 248 17.93 -2.43 0.48
CA PRO A 248 16.91 -2.05 1.45
C PRO A 248 16.71 -0.53 1.53
N SER A 249 15.53 -0.12 2.00
CA SER A 249 15.18 1.30 2.21
C SER A 249 16.05 2.05 3.23
N THR A 250 16.76 1.33 4.07
CA THR A 250 17.67 1.90 5.09
C THR A 250 19.08 2.22 4.57
N GLU A 251 19.39 1.86 3.33
CA GLU A 251 20.70 2.16 2.75
C GLU A 251 20.88 3.67 2.54
N LYS A 252 22.11 4.13 2.76
CA LYS A 252 22.50 5.48 2.39
C LYS A 252 22.77 5.54 0.88
N VAL A 253 21.83 6.11 0.13
CA VAL A 253 21.95 6.26 -1.33
C VAL A 253 22.95 7.36 -1.70
N GLY A 254 22.90 8.49 -0.98
CA GLY A 254 23.76 9.63 -1.22
C GLY A 254 23.53 10.74 -0.23
N THR A 255 23.79 11.96 -0.66
CA THR A 255 23.44 13.20 0.05
C THR A 255 22.66 14.12 -0.86
N LEU A 256 21.94 15.06 -0.28
CA LEU A 256 21.12 16.02 -1.00
C LEU A 256 21.97 16.78 -2.03
N SER A 257 21.54 16.77 -3.29
CA SER A 257 22.23 17.47 -4.37
C SER A 257 22.27 18.97 -4.12
N LYS A 258 23.25 19.65 -4.70
CA LYS A 258 23.35 21.11 -4.60
C LYS A 258 22.09 21.81 -5.09
N GLU A 259 21.53 21.35 -6.20
CA GLU A 259 20.30 21.92 -6.77
C GLU A 259 19.14 21.85 -5.77
N TRP A 260 18.89 20.70 -5.18
CA TRP A 260 17.81 20.52 -4.21
C TRP A 260 18.10 21.20 -2.87
N ALA A 261 19.36 21.26 -2.45
CA ALA A 261 19.79 22.01 -1.27
C ALA A 261 19.48 23.50 -1.42
N GLU A 262 19.79 24.07 -2.58
CA GLU A 262 19.47 25.49 -2.89
C GLU A 262 17.96 25.72 -2.98
N LYS A 263 17.20 24.85 -3.69
CA LYS A 263 15.74 24.95 -3.80
C LYS A 263 15.03 24.92 -2.45
N LEU A 264 15.46 24.02 -1.57
CA LEU A 264 14.83 23.81 -0.26
C LEU A 264 15.41 24.69 0.85
N GLY A 265 16.54 25.37 0.61
CA GLY A 265 17.29 26.09 1.63
C GLY A 265 17.83 25.17 2.73
N LEU A 266 18.28 23.99 2.36
CA LEU A 266 18.84 22.93 3.23
C LEU A 266 20.32 22.73 2.94
N LYS A 267 20.99 21.87 3.74
CA LYS A 267 22.43 21.57 3.57
C LYS A 267 22.62 20.39 2.61
N GLU A 268 23.66 20.44 1.77
CA GLU A 268 24.07 19.33 0.91
C GLU A 268 24.52 18.08 1.69
N SER A 269 24.85 18.22 2.98
CA SER A 269 25.29 17.11 3.83
C SER A 269 24.14 16.21 4.33
N ILE A 270 22.89 16.57 4.05
CA ILE A 270 21.71 15.79 4.44
C ILE A 270 21.73 14.44 3.69
N VAL A 271 21.64 13.35 4.44
CA VAL A 271 21.66 11.99 3.90
C VAL A 271 20.33 11.70 3.21
N ILE A 272 20.37 11.11 2.03
CA ILE A 272 19.20 10.53 1.35
C ILE A 272 19.22 9.02 1.57
N SER A 273 18.16 8.49 2.16
CA SER A 273 17.97 7.05 2.35
C SER A 273 17.48 6.37 1.07
N GLY A 274 17.48 5.05 1.06
CA GLY A 274 16.69 4.27 0.13
C GLY A 274 15.19 4.53 0.33
N SER A 275 14.38 3.91 -0.52
CA SER A 275 12.94 4.12 -0.62
C SER A 275 12.15 2.81 -0.61
N SER A 276 10.83 2.90 -0.48
CA SER A 276 9.90 1.79 -0.62
C SER A 276 8.54 2.26 -1.16
N PHE A 277 7.59 1.33 -1.27
CA PHE A 277 6.20 1.70 -1.51
C PHE A 277 5.53 2.19 -0.23
N ASP A 278 4.50 3.03 -0.39
CA ASP A 278 3.76 3.72 0.67
C ASP A 278 3.21 2.79 1.76
N ALA A 279 2.55 1.70 1.36
CA ALA A 279 1.99 0.74 2.31
C ALA A 279 3.09 0.02 3.15
N HIS A 280 4.27 -0.24 2.55
CA HIS A 280 5.42 -0.83 3.23
C HIS A 280 6.06 0.16 4.22
N ALA A 281 6.26 1.41 3.78
CA ALA A 281 6.69 2.49 4.66
C ALA A 281 5.68 2.71 5.80
N GLY A 282 4.38 2.66 5.48
CA GLY A 282 3.30 2.76 6.45
C GLY A 282 3.37 1.69 7.54
N ALA A 283 3.70 0.46 7.17
CA ALA A 283 3.91 -0.62 8.14
C ALA A 283 5.11 -0.35 9.05
N VAL A 284 6.21 0.19 8.50
CA VAL A 284 7.39 0.57 9.29
C VAL A 284 7.06 1.72 10.24
N GLY A 285 6.37 2.77 9.76
CA GLY A 285 5.91 3.88 10.60
C GLY A 285 4.90 3.47 11.66
N ALA A 286 4.16 2.39 11.43
CA ALA A 286 3.29 1.76 12.42
C ALA A 286 4.06 0.93 13.46
N GLY A 287 5.34 0.68 13.28
CA GLY A 287 6.17 -0.13 14.17
C GLY A 287 6.00 -1.63 13.94
N ILE A 288 5.94 -2.06 12.67
CA ILE A 288 5.96 -3.48 12.33
C ILE A 288 7.21 -4.17 12.87
N ALA A 289 7.05 -5.36 13.39
CA ALA A 289 8.11 -6.18 13.94
C ALA A 289 7.77 -7.67 13.75
N GLU A 290 8.70 -8.54 14.10
CA GLU A 290 8.44 -9.99 14.12
C GLU A 290 7.14 -10.30 14.89
N LYS A 291 6.30 -11.18 14.36
CA LYS A 291 5.00 -11.59 14.90
C LYS A 291 3.94 -10.49 14.99
N THR A 292 4.18 -9.35 14.39
CA THR A 292 3.22 -8.23 14.32
C THR A 292 2.57 -8.19 12.94
N PHE A 293 1.25 -8.15 12.92
CA PHE A 293 0.44 -8.01 11.71
C PHE A 293 -0.11 -6.58 11.65
N VAL A 294 0.19 -5.85 10.59
CA VAL A 294 -0.26 -4.46 10.39
C VAL A 294 -1.37 -4.44 9.36
N CYS A 295 -2.55 -3.97 9.75
CA CYS A 295 -3.73 -3.88 8.88
C CYS A 295 -4.04 -2.42 8.55
N THR A 296 -3.97 -2.05 7.28
CA THR A 296 -4.38 -0.72 6.80
C THR A 296 -5.81 -0.79 6.27
N MET A 297 -6.76 -0.38 7.13
CA MET A 297 -8.20 -0.52 6.91
C MET A 297 -8.80 0.73 6.26
N GLY A 298 -8.96 0.68 4.95
CA GLY A 298 -9.60 1.70 4.12
C GLY A 298 -10.84 1.17 3.40
N THR A 299 -11.01 1.53 2.13
CA THR A 299 -11.98 0.95 1.18
C THR A 299 -11.73 -0.55 1.00
N SER A 300 -10.49 -0.91 0.78
CA SER A 300 -9.92 -2.26 0.91
C SER A 300 -9.13 -2.41 2.21
N CYS A 301 -8.57 -3.57 2.47
CA CYS A 301 -7.59 -3.76 3.53
C CYS A 301 -6.27 -4.20 2.89
N VAL A 302 -5.18 -3.49 3.23
CA VAL A 302 -3.81 -3.86 2.84
C VAL A 302 -3.07 -4.23 4.11
N ASP A 303 -2.59 -5.45 4.13
CA ASP A 303 -2.04 -6.07 5.33
C ASP A 303 -0.56 -6.41 5.11
N MET A 304 0.25 -6.06 6.09
CA MET A 304 1.69 -6.28 6.07
C MET A 304 2.14 -7.19 7.20
N PHE A 305 3.05 -8.07 6.86
CA PHE A 305 3.69 -8.98 7.79
C PHE A 305 5.17 -9.14 7.43
N VAL A 306 6.00 -9.53 8.39
CA VAL A 306 7.42 -9.83 8.16
C VAL A 306 7.79 -11.16 8.81
N GLU A 307 8.57 -11.98 8.08
CA GLU A 307 9.15 -13.21 8.59
C GLU A 307 10.66 -13.21 8.28
N LYS A 308 11.48 -13.70 9.22
CA LYS A 308 12.92 -13.79 8.98
C LYS A 308 13.23 -14.69 7.78
N ALA A 309 14.05 -14.21 6.87
CA ALA A 309 14.43 -14.96 5.67
C ALA A 309 15.05 -16.34 6.01
N GLU A 310 15.80 -16.42 7.12
CA GLU A 310 16.40 -17.68 7.61
C GLU A 310 15.36 -18.74 8.02
N ASN A 311 14.17 -18.33 8.50
CA ASN A 311 13.08 -19.23 8.88
C ASN A 311 12.39 -19.85 7.67
N LEU A 312 12.31 -19.12 6.59
CA LEU A 312 11.70 -19.58 5.33
C LEU A 312 12.64 -20.47 4.51
N LYS A 313 13.95 -20.24 4.55
CA LYS A 313 14.99 -21.04 3.85
C LYS A 313 14.65 -21.33 2.37
N GLY A 314 14.25 -20.28 1.62
CA GLY A 314 13.87 -20.38 0.22
C GLY A 314 12.49 -21.02 -0.01
N LYS A 315 11.68 -21.21 1.03
CA LYS A 315 10.25 -21.58 0.89
C LYS A 315 9.41 -20.31 0.84
N ASN A 316 8.36 -20.33 0.03
CA ASN A 316 7.32 -19.32 0.09
C ASN A 316 6.26 -19.67 1.15
N ILE A 317 5.57 -18.66 1.65
CA ILE A 317 4.38 -18.85 2.48
C ILE A 317 3.21 -19.17 1.55
N GLN A 318 2.67 -20.36 1.67
CA GLN A 318 1.68 -20.91 0.74
C GLN A 318 0.38 -20.08 0.71
N SER A 319 -0.18 -19.88 -0.47
CA SER A 319 -1.43 -19.16 -0.72
C SER A 319 -1.39 -17.64 -0.45
N TYR A 320 -0.22 -17.09 -0.16
CA TYR A 320 0.00 -15.64 -0.09
C TYR A 320 0.83 -15.20 -1.29
N CYS A 321 0.38 -14.15 -1.94
CA CYS A 321 1.15 -13.40 -2.91
C CYS A 321 1.81 -12.19 -2.25
N GLY A 322 2.73 -11.53 -2.94
CA GLY A 322 3.37 -10.33 -2.42
C GLY A 322 4.46 -10.60 -1.38
N GLN A 323 5.36 -11.58 -1.64
CA GLN A 323 6.50 -11.90 -0.79
C GLN A 323 7.80 -11.41 -1.42
N ALA A 324 8.52 -10.51 -0.75
CA ALA A 324 9.79 -10.00 -1.25
C ALA A 324 10.82 -9.82 -0.13
N GLU A 325 12.07 -10.24 -0.44
CA GLU A 325 13.20 -10.12 0.47
C GLU A 325 13.57 -8.64 0.70
N ASN A 326 13.79 -8.26 1.96
CA ASN A 326 14.20 -6.90 2.37
C ASN A 326 13.21 -5.77 1.98
N SER A 327 11.97 -6.09 1.67
CA SER A 327 11.00 -5.11 1.17
C SER A 327 10.41 -4.20 2.25
N ILE A 328 10.31 -4.67 3.49
CA ILE A 328 9.81 -3.93 4.65
C ILE A 328 10.93 -3.70 5.66
N LEU A 329 11.48 -4.78 6.19
CA LEU A 329 12.62 -4.75 7.12
C LEU A 329 13.82 -5.48 6.52
N PRO A 330 15.06 -4.94 6.64
CA PRO A 330 16.27 -5.64 6.22
C PRO A 330 16.45 -6.98 6.94
N GLY A 331 16.77 -8.04 6.20
CA GLY A 331 16.91 -9.40 6.73
C GLY A 331 15.61 -10.19 6.86
N TYR A 332 14.48 -9.60 6.50
CA TYR A 332 13.16 -10.23 6.50
C TYR A 332 12.61 -10.39 5.08
N VAL A 333 11.72 -11.36 4.92
CA VAL A 333 10.79 -11.40 3.80
C VAL A 333 9.56 -10.59 4.22
N GLY A 334 9.29 -9.50 3.52
CA GLY A 334 8.08 -8.74 3.68
C GLY A 334 6.94 -9.41 2.90
N VAL A 335 5.77 -9.48 3.52
CA VAL A 335 4.57 -10.05 2.92
C VAL A 335 3.49 -8.99 2.85
N GLU A 336 3.03 -8.73 1.62
CA GLU A 336 1.84 -7.91 1.35
C GLU A 336 0.67 -8.84 1.05
N THR A 337 -0.43 -8.65 1.75
CA THR A 337 -1.68 -9.38 1.53
C THR A 337 -2.86 -8.46 1.79
N GLY A 338 -4.08 -8.97 1.82
CA GLY A 338 -5.24 -8.15 2.18
C GLY A 338 -6.55 -8.64 1.62
N GLN A 339 -7.54 -7.73 1.68
CA GLN A 339 -8.89 -7.95 1.16
C GLN A 339 -9.21 -6.88 0.11
N ALA A 340 -9.80 -7.30 -1.01
CA ALA A 340 -10.17 -6.41 -2.11
C ALA A 340 -11.32 -5.44 -1.75
N ALA A 341 -12.14 -5.81 -0.75
CA ALA A 341 -13.17 -4.94 -0.18
C ALA A 341 -13.18 -5.09 1.35
N PHE A 342 -13.20 -3.97 2.06
CA PHE A 342 -13.41 -3.92 3.51
C PHE A 342 -14.40 -2.79 3.84
N GLY A 343 -14.00 -1.55 3.85
CA GLY A 343 -14.87 -0.40 4.05
C GLY A 343 -15.89 -0.20 2.93
N ASP A 344 -15.57 -0.62 1.72
CA ASP A 344 -16.49 -0.57 0.57
C ASP A 344 -17.73 -1.45 0.77
N ILE A 345 -17.65 -2.53 1.58
CA ILE A 345 -18.79 -3.35 1.97
C ILE A 345 -19.80 -2.50 2.75
N PHE A 346 -19.31 -1.71 3.72
CA PHE A 346 -20.14 -0.83 4.54
C PHE A 346 -20.69 0.34 3.72
N ALA A 347 -19.86 0.91 2.85
CA ALA A 347 -20.26 1.97 1.93
C ALA A 347 -21.32 1.47 0.92
N TRP A 348 -21.21 0.25 0.43
CA TRP A 348 -22.22 -0.38 -0.42
C TRP A 348 -23.55 -0.52 0.32
N PHE A 349 -23.53 -1.03 1.55
CA PHE A 349 -24.75 -1.20 2.33
C PHE A 349 -25.41 0.15 2.68
N LYS A 350 -24.59 1.15 3.03
CA LYS A 350 -25.05 2.53 3.19
C LYS A 350 -25.80 3.02 1.96
N ARG A 351 -25.23 2.86 0.74
CA ARG A 351 -25.88 3.26 -0.51
C ARG A 351 -27.23 2.58 -0.74
N LEU A 352 -27.37 1.30 -0.36
CA LEU A 352 -28.67 0.61 -0.44
C LEU A 352 -29.72 1.26 0.46
N LEU A 353 -29.34 1.61 1.68
CA LEU A 353 -30.24 2.25 2.64
C LEU A 353 -30.54 3.72 2.31
N GLU A 354 -29.65 4.38 1.58
CA GLU A 354 -29.86 5.74 1.08
C GLU A 354 -30.85 5.80 -0.09
N TRP A 355 -31.15 4.67 -0.75
CA TRP A 355 -32.02 4.67 -1.93
C TRP A 355 -33.38 5.34 -1.70
N PRO A 356 -34.15 5.05 -0.64
CA PRO A 356 -35.43 5.76 -0.38
C PRO A 356 -35.22 7.26 -0.16
N LEU A 357 -34.15 7.66 0.55
CA LEU A 357 -33.83 9.06 0.78
C LEU A 357 -33.54 9.79 -0.54
N ASN A 358 -32.80 9.14 -1.45
CA ASN A 358 -32.49 9.70 -2.76
C ASN A 358 -33.74 9.89 -3.64
N GLN A 359 -34.84 9.10 -3.43
CA GLN A 359 -36.08 9.25 -4.15
C GLN A 359 -36.95 10.43 -3.62
N LEU A 360 -36.82 10.80 -2.36
CA LEU A 360 -37.59 11.90 -1.76
C LEU A 360 -37.38 13.22 -2.52
N SER A 361 -36.18 13.50 -2.99
CA SER A 361 -35.88 14.69 -3.80
C SER A 361 -36.59 14.69 -5.16
N GLN A 362 -36.99 13.51 -5.67
CA GLN A 362 -37.68 13.36 -6.95
C GLN A 362 -39.23 13.45 -6.80
N ILE A 363 -39.76 13.16 -5.61
CA ILE A 363 -41.20 13.16 -5.33
C ILE A 363 -41.75 14.59 -5.14
N GLY A 364 -40.88 15.57 -4.94
CA GLY A 364 -41.25 17.02 -5.04
C GLY A 364 -42.04 17.60 -3.87
N GLU A 365 -42.34 16.85 -2.82
CA GLU A 365 -43.14 17.28 -1.66
C GLU A 365 -42.46 17.02 -0.32
N SER A 366 -41.11 17.19 -0.22
CA SER A 366 -40.48 16.97 1.08
C SER A 366 -40.21 18.30 1.80
N ASP A 367 -40.85 18.49 2.94
CA ASP A 367 -40.50 19.49 3.95
C ASP A 367 -39.13 19.19 4.61
N ILE A 368 -38.36 18.24 4.06
CA ILE A 368 -37.05 17.83 4.58
C ILE A 368 -36.03 18.80 4.04
N SER A 369 -35.39 19.55 4.94
CA SER A 369 -34.28 20.43 4.56
C SER A 369 -33.07 19.63 4.04
N GLU A 370 -32.34 20.20 3.10
CA GLU A 370 -31.09 19.60 2.56
C GLU A 370 -30.09 19.27 3.68
N GLU A 371 -30.01 20.12 4.71
CA GLU A 371 -29.17 19.92 5.89
C GLU A 371 -29.57 18.64 6.66
N LEU A 372 -30.87 18.42 6.89
CA LEU A 372 -31.36 17.22 7.57
C LEU A 372 -31.12 15.97 6.73
N TYR A 373 -31.29 16.07 5.42
CA TYR A 373 -31.01 14.99 4.48
C TYR A 373 -29.54 14.55 4.55
N ILE A 374 -28.61 15.48 4.45
CA ILE A 374 -27.15 15.21 4.56
C ILE A 374 -26.85 14.60 5.94
N LYS A 375 -27.38 15.19 7.01
CA LYS A 375 -27.15 14.70 8.38
C LYS A 375 -27.62 13.26 8.57
N VAL A 376 -28.77 12.89 8.04
CA VAL A 376 -29.27 11.51 8.14
C VAL A 376 -28.33 10.56 7.40
N LYS A 377 -27.92 10.90 6.17
CA LYS A 377 -26.99 10.07 5.38
C LYS A 377 -25.66 9.86 6.10
N ASP A 378 -25.13 10.89 6.73
CA ASP A 378 -23.86 10.81 7.43
C ASP A 378 -23.91 9.96 8.71
N GLN A 379 -25.11 9.83 9.30
CA GLN A 379 -25.32 9.06 10.53
C GLN A 379 -25.68 7.59 10.31
N ILE A 380 -26.04 7.16 9.08
CA ILE A 380 -26.53 5.79 8.83
C ILE A 380 -25.58 4.72 9.39
N LEU A 381 -24.29 4.77 9.09
CA LEU A 381 -23.34 3.73 9.56
C LEU A 381 -23.16 3.76 11.08
N LEU A 382 -23.17 4.93 11.69
CA LEU A 382 -23.07 5.06 13.14
C LEU A 382 -24.31 4.47 13.83
N MET A 383 -25.50 4.81 13.36
CA MET A 383 -26.76 4.28 13.90
C MET A 383 -26.84 2.76 13.73
N LEU A 384 -26.46 2.24 12.56
CA LEU A 384 -26.40 0.79 12.31
C LEU A 384 -25.44 0.09 13.29
N GLN A 385 -24.27 0.68 13.52
CA GLN A 385 -23.30 0.14 14.48
C GLN A 385 -23.88 0.10 15.88
N GLU A 386 -24.45 1.21 16.38
CA GLU A 386 -25.03 1.29 17.70
C GLU A 386 -26.17 0.28 17.92
N GLU A 387 -27.02 0.08 16.91
CA GLU A 387 -28.09 -0.90 16.97
C GLU A 387 -27.56 -2.34 16.88
N ALA A 388 -26.60 -2.60 15.99
CA ALA A 388 -25.96 -3.91 15.87
C ALA A 388 -25.22 -4.34 17.16
N GLU A 389 -24.61 -3.39 17.88
CA GLU A 389 -23.97 -3.66 19.18
C GLU A 389 -24.99 -4.12 20.25
N ARG A 390 -26.23 -3.66 20.18
CA ARG A 390 -27.31 -3.99 21.12
C ARG A 390 -28.04 -5.30 20.79
N LEU A 391 -27.83 -5.86 19.59
CA LEU A 391 -28.44 -7.12 19.21
C LEU A 391 -27.98 -8.25 20.14
N PRO A 392 -28.89 -9.19 20.51
CA PRO A 392 -28.54 -10.34 21.31
C PRO A 392 -27.50 -11.24 20.64
N ASP A 393 -26.83 -12.08 21.44
CA ASP A 393 -25.89 -13.10 20.95
C ASP A 393 -26.67 -14.31 20.40
N GLU A 394 -27.47 -14.08 19.38
CA GLU A 394 -28.26 -15.07 18.66
C GLU A 394 -27.69 -15.31 17.25
N PRO A 395 -28.02 -16.42 16.59
CA PRO A 395 -27.63 -16.66 15.20
C PRO A 395 -28.08 -15.51 14.29
N PHE A 396 -27.20 -15.08 13.40
CA PHE A 396 -27.44 -14.02 12.42
C PHE A 396 -26.98 -14.47 11.02
N PRO A 397 -27.38 -13.81 9.94
CA PRO A 397 -26.97 -14.18 8.59
C PRO A 397 -25.45 -14.17 8.45
N VAL A 398 -24.92 -15.05 7.62
CA VAL A 398 -23.49 -15.11 7.32
C VAL A 398 -23.25 -14.51 5.94
N ALA A 399 -22.32 -13.58 5.86
CA ALA A 399 -21.89 -12.94 4.61
C ALA A 399 -20.43 -13.27 4.31
N LEU A 400 -20.09 -13.39 3.02
CA LEU A 400 -18.70 -13.39 2.56
C LEU A 400 -18.25 -11.96 2.28
N ASP A 401 -16.96 -11.71 2.42
CA ASP A 401 -16.31 -10.41 2.13
C ASP A 401 -15.95 -10.19 0.64
N TRP A 402 -16.31 -11.10 -0.26
CA TRP A 402 -15.88 -11.13 -1.67
C TRP A 402 -16.64 -10.16 -2.58
N PHE A 403 -16.96 -8.97 -2.10
CA PHE A 403 -17.71 -7.96 -2.88
C PHE A 403 -16.93 -7.43 -4.08
N ASN A 404 -15.60 -7.51 -4.04
CA ASN A 404 -14.71 -7.11 -5.12
C ASN A 404 -13.66 -8.21 -5.42
N GLY A 405 -14.12 -9.47 -5.48
CA GLY A 405 -13.24 -10.63 -5.63
C GLY A 405 -12.64 -11.12 -4.31
N ARG A 406 -11.88 -12.18 -4.40
CA ARG A 406 -11.20 -12.82 -3.28
C ARG A 406 -9.68 -12.72 -3.45
N ARG A 407 -8.96 -12.36 -2.39
CA ARG A 407 -7.49 -12.31 -2.38
C ARG A 407 -6.86 -13.56 -1.74
N TYR A 408 -7.49 -14.14 -0.74
CA TYR A 408 -6.99 -15.31 0.00
C TYR A 408 -8.08 -16.37 0.21
N PRO A 409 -7.78 -17.70 0.17
CA PRO A 409 -6.57 -18.30 -0.35
C PRO A 409 -6.60 -18.28 -1.89
N ASN A 410 -5.55 -17.87 -2.53
CA ASN A 410 -5.44 -17.62 -3.96
C ASN A 410 -6.37 -16.52 -4.48
N THR A 411 -5.81 -15.61 -5.24
CA THR A 411 -6.57 -14.50 -5.84
C THR A 411 -7.55 -15.02 -6.88
N ASP A 412 -8.77 -14.49 -6.84
CA ASP A 412 -9.82 -14.78 -7.81
C ASP A 412 -10.78 -13.57 -7.88
N ASP A 413 -10.56 -12.70 -8.84
CA ASP A 413 -11.31 -11.46 -9.00
C ASP A 413 -12.74 -11.69 -9.56
N ALA A 414 -13.01 -12.88 -10.10
CA ALA A 414 -14.34 -13.26 -10.59
C ALA A 414 -15.31 -13.64 -9.46
N GLN A 415 -14.80 -14.05 -8.30
CA GLN A 415 -15.62 -14.43 -7.17
C GLN A 415 -16.53 -13.29 -6.70
N LYS A 416 -17.73 -13.66 -6.27
CA LYS A 416 -18.74 -12.73 -5.74
C LYS A 416 -19.17 -13.13 -4.34
N SER A 417 -19.61 -12.13 -3.57
CA SER A 417 -20.11 -12.34 -2.22
C SER A 417 -21.47 -13.07 -2.23
N ALA A 418 -21.75 -13.75 -1.12
CA ALA A 418 -23.03 -14.36 -0.82
C ALA A 418 -23.45 -14.06 0.61
N ILE A 419 -24.76 -13.99 0.85
CA ILE A 419 -25.34 -13.85 2.18
C ILE A 419 -26.39 -14.96 2.34
N VAL A 420 -26.27 -15.72 3.43
CA VAL A 420 -27.20 -16.84 3.73
C VAL A 420 -27.81 -16.70 5.13
N GLY A 421 -28.90 -17.41 5.37
CA GLY A 421 -29.55 -17.44 6.68
C GLY A 421 -30.52 -16.28 6.94
N LEU A 422 -30.98 -15.59 5.89
CA LEU A 422 -31.99 -14.51 6.03
C LEU A 422 -33.35 -15.05 6.47
N SER A 423 -34.01 -14.34 7.36
CA SER A 423 -35.40 -14.59 7.78
C SER A 423 -36.19 -13.28 7.85
N LEU A 424 -37.52 -13.38 7.88
CA LEU A 424 -38.39 -12.20 7.90
C LEU A 424 -38.29 -11.35 9.17
N GLY A 425 -37.70 -11.89 10.24
CA GLY A 425 -37.50 -11.15 11.49
C GLY A 425 -36.19 -10.34 11.54
N MET A 426 -35.39 -10.36 10.47
CA MET A 426 -34.10 -9.67 10.41
C MET A 426 -34.25 -8.34 9.68
N ASP A 427 -33.71 -7.30 10.27
CA ASP A 427 -33.68 -5.93 9.77
C ASP A 427 -32.26 -5.45 9.39
N ALA A 428 -32.11 -4.18 9.12
CA ALA A 428 -30.84 -3.59 8.68
C ALA A 428 -29.68 -3.77 9.67
N PRO A 429 -29.84 -3.65 11.00
CA PRO A 429 -28.79 -3.94 11.99
C PRO A 429 -28.27 -5.38 11.94
N TYR A 430 -29.13 -6.38 11.74
CA TYR A 430 -28.70 -7.77 11.57
C TYR A 430 -27.86 -7.97 10.32
N LEU A 431 -28.25 -7.36 9.20
CA LEU A 431 -27.46 -7.38 7.96
C LEU A 431 -26.11 -6.66 8.14
N TYR A 432 -26.12 -5.52 8.81
CA TYR A 432 -24.89 -4.80 9.10
C TYR A 432 -23.92 -5.63 9.97
N ARG A 433 -24.41 -6.29 11.02
CA ARG A 433 -23.62 -7.24 11.83
C ARG A 433 -23.04 -8.35 10.95
N SER A 434 -23.83 -8.92 10.06
CA SER A 434 -23.40 -9.97 9.12
C SER A 434 -22.27 -9.50 8.20
N LEU A 435 -22.38 -8.31 7.62
CA LEU A 435 -21.38 -7.72 6.74
C LEU A 435 -20.09 -7.39 7.48
N VAL A 436 -20.19 -6.81 8.68
CA VAL A 436 -19.02 -6.54 9.53
C VAL A 436 -18.33 -7.85 9.90
N PHE A 437 -19.10 -8.86 10.32
CA PHE A 437 -18.55 -10.15 10.66
C PHE A 437 -17.88 -10.84 9.47
N GLY A 438 -18.47 -10.78 8.27
CA GLY A 438 -17.88 -11.30 7.05
C GLY A 438 -16.52 -10.65 6.72
N ALA A 439 -16.44 -9.33 6.79
CA ALA A 439 -15.19 -8.60 6.59
C ALA A 439 -14.11 -8.98 7.63
N VAL A 440 -14.50 -9.09 8.90
CA VAL A 440 -13.63 -9.53 10.01
C VAL A 440 -13.19 -10.99 9.83
N CYS A 441 -14.08 -11.87 9.37
CA CYS A 441 -13.76 -13.27 9.07
C CYS A 441 -12.74 -13.40 7.94
N GLY A 442 -12.87 -12.61 6.87
CA GLY A 442 -11.90 -12.57 5.78
C GLY A 442 -10.51 -12.19 6.28
N LEU A 443 -10.41 -11.15 7.10
CA LEU A 443 -9.15 -10.73 7.72
C LEU A 443 -8.58 -11.79 8.69
N TYR A 444 -9.42 -12.36 9.52
CA TYR A 444 -8.97 -13.43 10.44
C TYR A 444 -8.50 -14.67 9.67
N ARG A 445 -9.12 -14.99 8.53
CA ARG A 445 -8.71 -16.10 7.66
C ARG A 445 -7.28 -15.92 7.14
N LEU A 446 -6.86 -14.69 6.84
CA LEU A 446 -5.47 -14.36 6.52
C LEU A 446 -4.55 -14.72 7.70
N ILE A 447 -4.87 -14.25 8.90
CA ILE A 447 -4.08 -14.52 10.10
C ILE A 447 -4.01 -16.03 10.39
N GLU A 448 -5.14 -16.74 10.35
CA GLU A 448 -5.22 -18.19 10.55
C GLU A 448 -4.38 -18.98 9.53
N GLY A 449 -4.32 -18.49 8.29
CA GLY A 449 -3.51 -19.09 7.23
C GLY A 449 -2.01 -19.06 7.53
N PHE A 450 -1.50 -18.00 8.13
CA PHE A 450 -0.12 -17.93 8.64
C PHE A 450 0.10 -18.96 9.76
N GLU A 451 -0.84 -19.04 10.71
CA GLU A 451 -0.74 -19.97 11.85
C GLU A 451 -0.74 -21.44 11.42
N LYS A 452 -1.54 -21.80 10.41
CA LYS A 452 -1.55 -23.16 9.81
C LYS A 452 -0.20 -23.55 9.23
N GLN A 453 0.63 -22.58 8.88
CA GLN A 453 2.00 -22.75 8.39
C GLN A 453 3.06 -22.54 9.48
N GLN A 454 2.65 -22.55 10.75
CA GLN A 454 3.51 -22.38 11.93
C GLN A 454 4.18 -21.01 12.04
N ILE A 455 3.62 -20.01 11.38
CA ILE A 455 4.01 -18.61 11.49
C ILE A 455 3.11 -17.96 12.54
N ASN A 456 3.70 -17.52 13.66
CA ASN A 456 2.95 -16.99 14.79
C ASN A 456 2.71 -15.49 14.65
N ILE A 457 1.46 -15.05 14.81
CA ILE A 457 1.08 -13.65 14.91
C ILE A 457 0.61 -13.41 16.36
N GLU A 458 1.27 -12.52 17.07
CA GLU A 458 0.98 -12.23 18.49
C GLU A 458 0.21 -10.93 18.66
N LYS A 459 0.47 -9.94 17.79
CA LYS A 459 -0.09 -8.59 17.89
C LYS A 459 -0.66 -8.13 16.54
N ILE A 460 -1.76 -7.38 16.62
CA ILE A 460 -2.33 -6.69 15.46
C ILE A 460 -2.23 -5.18 15.70
N ILE A 461 -1.73 -4.46 14.69
CA ILE A 461 -1.77 -3.00 14.64
C ILE A 461 -2.75 -2.62 13.53
N ALA A 462 -3.76 -1.85 13.86
CA ALA A 462 -4.75 -1.37 12.90
C ALA A 462 -4.57 0.12 12.64
N VAL A 463 -4.42 0.45 11.35
CA VAL A 463 -4.29 1.81 10.82
C VAL A 463 -5.43 2.13 9.86
N GLY A 464 -5.60 3.40 9.52
CA GLY A 464 -6.62 3.85 8.59
C GLY A 464 -7.93 4.26 9.25
N GLY A 465 -8.84 4.81 8.43
CA GLY A 465 -10.04 5.48 8.94
C GLY A 465 -11.01 4.59 9.69
N ILE A 466 -11.15 3.31 9.32
CA ILE A 466 -12.07 2.38 9.97
C ILE A 466 -11.59 2.02 11.36
N SER A 467 -10.28 1.83 11.55
CA SER A 467 -9.70 1.48 12.85
C SER A 467 -10.03 2.51 13.95
N LYS A 468 -10.11 3.79 13.57
CA LYS A 468 -10.45 4.90 14.48
C LYS A 468 -11.95 5.11 14.63
N LYS A 469 -12.73 4.89 13.56
CA LYS A 469 -14.16 5.25 13.50
C LYS A 469 -15.09 4.12 13.97
N SER A 470 -14.65 2.85 13.94
CA SER A 470 -15.51 1.72 14.28
C SER A 470 -14.95 0.85 15.43
N PRO A 471 -15.24 1.22 16.68
CA PRO A 471 -14.95 0.35 17.85
C PRO A 471 -15.54 -1.05 17.71
N TYR A 472 -16.70 -1.17 17.09
CA TYR A 472 -17.41 -2.43 16.87
C TYR A 472 -16.60 -3.42 16.03
N VAL A 473 -16.07 -2.95 14.88
CA VAL A 473 -15.20 -3.76 14.02
C VAL A 473 -13.94 -4.19 14.78
N MET A 474 -13.31 -3.27 15.50
CA MET A 474 -12.07 -3.55 16.22
C MET A 474 -12.27 -4.55 17.36
N GLN A 475 -13.36 -4.42 18.12
CA GLN A 475 -13.65 -5.37 19.20
C GLN A 475 -13.99 -6.75 18.63
N MET A 476 -14.78 -6.82 17.57
CA MET A 476 -15.13 -8.08 16.91
C MET A 476 -13.89 -8.81 16.36
N LEU A 477 -12.96 -8.07 15.74
CA LEU A 477 -11.69 -8.63 15.27
C LEU A 477 -10.82 -9.13 16.44
N SER A 478 -10.75 -8.37 17.54
CA SER A 478 -10.02 -8.77 18.75
C SER A 478 -10.59 -10.07 19.35
N ASP A 479 -11.92 -10.15 19.47
CA ASP A 479 -12.62 -11.30 20.04
C ASP A 479 -12.44 -12.56 19.18
N LEU A 480 -12.64 -12.44 17.85
CA LEU A 480 -12.49 -13.56 16.91
C LEU A 480 -11.04 -14.04 16.84
N SER A 481 -10.08 -13.13 16.66
CA SER A 481 -8.66 -13.46 16.53
C SER A 481 -8.03 -13.88 17.86
N ASN A 482 -8.68 -13.56 18.98
CA ASN A 482 -8.15 -13.73 20.34
C ASN A 482 -6.80 -13.02 20.52
N ARG A 483 -6.67 -11.78 19.98
CA ARG A 483 -5.46 -10.95 20.02
C ARG A 483 -5.77 -9.52 20.42
N GLU A 484 -4.78 -8.88 21.03
CA GLU A 484 -4.85 -7.44 21.27
C GLU A 484 -4.69 -6.68 19.94
N ILE A 485 -5.51 -5.64 19.74
CA ILE A 485 -5.44 -4.75 18.59
C ILE A 485 -5.08 -3.36 19.06
N CYS A 486 -3.96 -2.86 18.58
CA CYS A 486 -3.47 -1.52 18.86
C CYS A 486 -3.95 -0.54 17.77
N ILE A 487 -4.52 0.58 18.17
CA ILE A 487 -4.89 1.71 17.29
C ILE A 487 -3.86 2.81 17.48
N LEU A 488 -3.36 3.35 16.36
CA LEU A 488 -2.30 4.38 16.38
C LEU A 488 -2.85 5.81 16.41
N ASP A 489 -2.05 6.73 16.92
CA ASP A 489 -2.34 8.17 16.96
C ASP A 489 -2.15 8.87 15.59
N SER A 490 -1.31 8.31 14.73
CA SER A 490 -0.95 8.92 13.43
C SER A 490 -1.85 8.43 12.28
N ASP A 491 -2.15 9.36 11.37
CA ASP A 491 -2.74 9.08 10.04
C ASP A 491 -1.68 9.18 8.93
N GLN A 492 -0.41 9.42 9.28
CA GLN A 492 0.69 9.66 8.34
C GLN A 492 1.84 8.68 8.56
N THR A 493 1.48 7.42 8.75
CA THR A 493 2.46 6.36 9.03
C THR A 493 3.42 6.13 7.87
N CYS A 494 3.03 6.41 6.60
CA CYS A 494 3.91 6.28 5.43
C CYS A 494 5.08 7.28 5.52
N ALA A 495 4.79 8.57 5.61
CA ALA A 495 5.85 9.58 5.78
C ALA A 495 6.65 9.36 7.08
N GLN A 496 6.03 8.84 8.15
CA GLN A 496 6.73 8.47 9.39
C GLN A 496 7.74 7.34 9.14
N GLY A 497 7.36 6.30 8.38
CA GLY A 497 8.24 5.21 7.99
C GLY A 497 9.40 5.68 7.12
N ALA A 498 9.12 6.54 6.13
CA ALA A 498 10.16 7.17 5.33
C ALA A 498 11.15 7.99 6.19
N ALA A 499 10.65 8.72 7.20
CA ALA A 499 11.50 9.41 8.17
C ALA A 499 12.39 8.43 8.96
N MET A 500 11.87 7.25 9.31
CA MET A 500 12.66 6.21 9.99
C MET A 500 13.76 5.63 9.09
N TYR A 501 13.51 5.45 7.78
CA TYR A 501 14.57 5.09 6.82
C TYR A 501 15.72 6.11 6.85
N ALA A 502 15.36 7.40 6.79
CA ALA A 502 16.34 8.48 6.85
C ALA A 502 17.15 8.49 8.15
N ALA A 503 16.52 8.22 9.30
CA ALA A 503 17.21 8.18 10.59
C ALA A 503 18.22 7.02 10.68
N VAL A 504 17.88 5.85 10.14
CA VAL A 504 18.81 4.70 10.06
C VAL A 504 19.92 4.98 9.05
N ALA A 505 19.61 5.45 7.85
CA ALA A 505 20.61 5.78 6.82
C ALA A 505 21.60 6.87 7.27
N ALA A 506 21.14 7.82 8.10
CA ALA A 506 21.98 8.86 8.71
C ALA A 506 22.79 8.37 9.92
N GLY A 507 22.62 7.11 10.34
CA GLY A 507 23.37 6.49 11.43
C GLY A 507 22.94 6.88 12.84
N ILE A 508 21.72 7.41 13.00
CA ILE A 508 21.14 7.68 14.33
C ILE A 508 20.74 6.37 15.03
N TYR A 509 20.20 5.44 14.27
CA TYR A 509 19.81 4.12 14.74
C TYR A 509 20.52 3.03 13.94
N GLU A 510 20.81 1.92 14.58
CA GLU A 510 21.46 0.77 13.96
C GLU A 510 20.53 0.05 12.97
N ASN A 511 19.23 0.02 13.28
CA ASN A 511 18.20 -0.67 12.49
C ASN A 511 16.82 -0.05 12.70
N LEU A 512 15.83 -0.50 11.92
CA LEU A 512 14.46 -0.02 11.99
C LEU A 512 13.75 -0.39 13.28
N GLU A 513 14.07 -1.53 13.88
CA GLU A 513 13.48 -1.96 15.15
C GLU A 513 13.86 -0.98 16.28
N THR A 514 15.12 -0.55 16.32
CA THR A 514 15.56 0.46 17.28
C THR A 514 14.94 1.83 16.98
N ALA A 515 14.89 2.23 15.70
CA ALA A 515 14.22 3.46 15.30
C ALA A 515 12.72 3.45 15.68
N ALA A 516 12.03 2.33 15.51
CA ALA A 516 10.62 2.18 15.86
C ALA A 516 10.35 2.42 17.35
N GLY A 517 11.27 2.01 18.20
CA GLY A 517 11.16 2.25 19.65
C GLY A 517 11.06 3.74 20.04
N HIS A 518 11.55 4.64 19.19
CA HIS A 518 11.55 6.09 19.38
C HIS A 518 10.60 6.84 18.44
N MET A 519 10.53 6.41 17.18
CA MET A 519 9.92 7.20 16.10
C MET A 519 8.61 6.62 15.59
N ALA A 520 8.25 5.36 15.84
CA ALA A 520 7.00 4.80 15.35
C ALA A 520 5.78 5.49 16.00
N ALA A 521 4.66 5.49 15.28
CA ALA A 521 3.39 5.99 15.77
C ALA A 521 2.97 5.27 17.06
N LYS A 522 2.40 6.03 18.00
CA LYS A 522 2.10 5.51 19.35
C LYS A 522 0.72 4.86 19.40
N CYS A 523 0.62 3.78 20.17
CA CYS A 523 -0.66 3.14 20.44
C CYS A 523 -1.47 3.99 21.43
N ILE A 524 -2.62 4.51 20.96
CA ILE A 524 -3.52 5.33 21.79
C ILE A 524 -4.68 4.55 22.40
N LYS A 525 -5.00 3.39 21.81
CA LYS A 525 -6.07 2.53 22.28
C LYS A 525 -5.76 1.08 21.97
N THR A 526 -6.00 0.20 22.93
CA THR A 526 -5.88 -1.25 22.74
C THR A 526 -7.23 -1.91 23.00
N TYR A 527 -7.71 -2.67 22.01
CA TYR A 527 -8.85 -3.58 22.19
C TYR A 527 -8.31 -4.93 22.66
N LYS A 528 -8.93 -5.44 23.72
CA LYS A 528 -8.59 -6.74 24.30
C LYS A 528 -9.68 -7.75 24.02
N PRO A 529 -9.32 -9.02 23.73
CA PRO A 529 -10.30 -10.04 23.44
C PRO A 529 -11.20 -10.34 24.63
N ASN A 530 -12.51 -10.46 24.39
CA ASN A 530 -13.46 -10.97 25.36
C ASN A 530 -13.49 -12.50 25.26
N SER A 531 -12.91 -13.18 26.23
CA SER A 531 -12.82 -14.64 26.25
C SER A 531 -14.19 -15.34 26.26
N GLU A 532 -15.24 -14.69 26.79
CA GLU A 532 -16.60 -15.25 26.84
C GLU A 532 -17.24 -15.35 25.44
N LYS A 533 -16.87 -14.43 24.53
CA LYS A 533 -17.38 -14.41 23.14
C LYS A 533 -16.59 -15.28 22.17
N LYS A 534 -15.43 -15.77 22.56
CA LYS A 534 -14.52 -16.51 21.70
C LYS A 534 -15.16 -17.73 21.01
N GLU A 535 -15.83 -18.58 21.81
CA GLU A 535 -16.46 -19.80 21.27
C GLU A 535 -17.66 -19.47 20.37
N TRP A 536 -18.39 -18.43 20.70
CA TRP A 536 -19.50 -17.95 19.90
C TRP A 536 -19.04 -17.45 18.52
N TYR A 537 -18.00 -16.62 18.47
CA TYR A 537 -17.43 -16.15 17.21
C TYR A 537 -16.78 -17.28 16.40
N ARG A 538 -16.11 -18.24 17.05
CA ARG A 538 -15.53 -19.39 16.35
C ARG A 538 -16.57 -20.26 15.68
N LYS A 539 -17.72 -20.48 16.30
CA LYS A 539 -18.83 -21.21 15.70
C LYS A 539 -19.31 -20.50 14.41
N HIS A 540 -19.55 -19.20 14.47
CA HIS A 540 -19.98 -18.43 13.32
C HIS A 540 -18.90 -18.31 12.26
N TYR A 541 -17.64 -18.28 12.63
CA TYR A 541 -16.51 -18.35 11.69
C TYR A 541 -16.49 -19.68 10.94
N GLN A 542 -16.83 -20.79 11.57
CA GLN A 542 -16.98 -22.07 10.87
C GLN A 542 -18.14 -22.03 9.84
N GLU A 543 -19.22 -21.33 10.15
CA GLU A 543 -20.33 -21.11 9.21
C GLU A 543 -19.87 -20.25 8.01
N TYR A 544 -19.04 -19.23 8.23
CA TYR A 544 -18.40 -18.45 7.16
C TYR A 544 -17.50 -19.34 6.27
N LEU A 545 -16.67 -20.21 6.85
CA LEU A 545 -15.83 -21.12 6.08
C LEU A 545 -16.65 -22.11 5.24
N ASN A 546 -17.73 -22.66 5.80
CA ASN A 546 -18.64 -23.56 5.09
C ASN A 546 -19.34 -22.83 3.92
N LEU A 547 -19.75 -21.58 4.10
CA LEU A 547 -20.31 -20.76 3.03
C LEU A 547 -19.27 -20.48 1.94
N ALA A 548 -18.03 -20.16 2.32
CA ALA A 548 -16.94 -19.91 1.39
C ALA A 548 -16.65 -21.17 0.52
N GLU A 549 -16.65 -22.34 1.13
CA GLU A 549 -16.48 -23.63 0.41
C GLU A 549 -17.66 -23.90 -0.54
N ALA A 550 -18.90 -23.69 -0.07
CA ALA A 550 -20.09 -23.88 -0.89
C ALA A 550 -20.09 -22.96 -2.13
N VAL A 551 -19.75 -21.67 -1.96
CA VAL A 551 -19.71 -20.71 -3.08
C VAL A 551 -18.61 -21.06 -4.07
N ASN A 552 -17.44 -21.49 -3.60
CA ASN A 552 -16.36 -21.98 -4.49
C ASN A 552 -16.78 -23.19 -5.33
N THR A 553 -17.64 -24.07 -4.78
CA THR A 553 -18.05 -25.31 -5.45
C THR A 553 -19.18 -25.06 -6.45
N LEU A 554 -19.98 -24.04 -6.25
CA LEU A 554 -21.21 -23.81 -7.02
C LEU A 554 -20.94 -23.23 -8.41
N ASN A 555 -19.77 -22.65 -8.70
CA ASN A 555 -19.45 -21.99 -9.98
C ASN A 555 -20.62 -21.09 -10.48
N VAL A 556 -21.27 -20.34 -9.56
CA VAL A 556 -22.55 -19.66 -9.81
C VAL A 556 -22.40 -18.49 -10.79
N PHE A 557 -21.15 -18.03 -11.03
CA PHE A 557 -20.86 -16.78 -11.70
C PHE A 557 -19.95 -16.92 -12.95
N GLU A 558 -19.81 -18.13 -13.49
CA GLU A 558 -19.21 -18.36 -14.81
C GLU A 558 -20.11 -17.91 -15.96
#